data_d33117a5a02a50d9a96e0ffd8c240dfa
#
_entry.id   d33117a5a02a50d9a96e0ffd8c240dfa
#
_cell.length_a   1.000
_cell.length_b   1.000
_cell.length_c   1.000
_cell.angle_alpha   90.00
_cell.angle_beta   90.00
_cell.angle_gamma   90.00
#
_symmetry.space_group_name_H-M   'P 1'
#
loop_
_entity.id
_entity.type
_entity.pdbx_description
1 polymer ?
#
loop_
_entity_poly.entity_id
_entity_poly.type
_entity_poly.pdbx_seq_one_letter_code
_entity_poly.pdbx_strand_id
1 'polypeptide(L)'
;MSKIDYYERQEARRERYIQRAAKARRNAAFAAQKAGEMAAVIPAGQPIHVGHYSEKSDRRYRERIGQTMDKAIRLDDKADYYAEKAETVGRGGISSDAPDAIVLLEHKLTEREAKQARMKEINDAFRKGDAALLALGMTQAEIDKMRENMPSYFGQPFPSFSLSNNGAEIRRLKKRIESLNTSARDETTRTAFDGGVIVDNAEENRLQIIFDSKPDKAVRDALKGRGFHWSPNNRAWQRKRSHDATYCARLICGLAD
;
A
#
# COMPACT_ATOMS: atom_id res chain seq x y z
N MET A 1 7.00 15.98 -1.59
CA MET A 1 7.63 14.89 -2.37
C MET A 1 7.32 15.15 -3.82
N SER A 2 8.32 15.46 -4.62
CA SER A 2 8.14 15.82 -6.04
C SER A 2 7.56 14.67 -6.86
N LYS A 3 6.74 14.98 -7.89
CA LYS A 3 6.29 13.99 -8.88
C LYS A 3 7.49 13.43 -9.68
N ILE A 4 8.52 14.26 -9.87
CA ILE A 4 9.70 13.95 -10.68
C ILE A 4 10.45 12.70 -10.16
N ASP A 5 10.55 12.52 -8.84
CA ASP A 5 11.30 11.38 -8.24
C ASP A 5 10.41 10.23 -7.79
N TYR A 6 9.17 10.12 -8.28
CA TYR A 6 8.20 9.15 -7.77
C TYR A 6 8.70 7.71 -7.90
N TYR A 7 9.14 7.31 -9.08
CA TYR A 7 9.63 5.95 -9.35
C TYR A 7 10.97 5.68 -8.68
N GLU A 8 11.88 6.62 -8.68
CA GLU A 8 13.17 6.50 -7.96
C GLU A 8 12.96 6.25 -6.47
N ARG A 9 12.00 6.95 -5.86
CA ARG A 9 11.67 6.73 -4.44
C ARG A 9 11.01 5.38 -4.17
N GLN A 10 10.22 4.87 -5.12
CA GLN A 10 9.69 3.51 -5.00
C GLN A 10 10.80 2.49 -5.04
N GLU A 11 11.73 2.62 -5.98
CA GLU A 11 12.88 1.72 -6.10
C GLU A 11 13.80 1.81 -4.87
N ALA A 12 14.11 3.01 -4.40
CA ALA A 12 14.87 3.20 -3.17
C ALA A 12 14.16 2.62 -1.93
N ARG A 13 12.83 2.59 -1.92
CA ARG A 13 12.04 1.93 -0.86
C ARG A 13 12.16 0.41 -0.96
N ARG A 14 12.02 -0.14 -2.18
CA ARG A 14 12.18 -1.57 -2.45
C ARG A 14 13.56 -2.03 -2.00
N GLU A 15 14.59 -1.35 -2.43
CA GLU A 15 15.99 -1.67 -2.08
C GLU A 15 16.21 -1.66 -0.56
N ARG A 16 15.70 -0.66 0.14
CA ARG A 16 15.77 -0.63 1.62
C ARG A 16 15.09 -1.83 2.27
N TYR A 17 13.98 -2.33 1.73
CA TYR A 17 13.34 -3.52 2.26
C TYR A 17 14.16 -4.78 1.95
N ILE A 18 14.73 -4.91 0.75
CA ILE A 18 15.65 -6.00 0.39
C ILE A 18 16.84 -6.04 1.35
N GLN A 19 17.47 -4.89 1.61
CA GLN A 19 18.61 -4.79 2.54
C GLN A 19 18.22 -5.16 3.98
N ARG A 20 17.03 -4.75 4.43
CA ARG A 20 16.51 -5.12 5.75
C ARG A 20 16.20 -6.60 5.85
N ALA A 21 15.64 -7.20 4.82
CA ALA A 21 15.41 -8.65 4.74
C ALA A 21 16.73 -9.42 4.82
N ALA A 22 17.70 -9.05 3.99
CA ALA A 22 19.03 -9.68 3.97
C ALA A 22 19.75 -9.55 5.32
N LYS A 23 19.68 -8.38 5.97
CA LYS A 23 20.26 -8.18 7.31
C LYS A 23 19.57 -9.04 8.36
N ALA A 24 18.24 -9.11 8.34
CA ALA A 24 17.48 -9.92 9.28
C ALA A 24 17.78 -11.42 9.09
N ARG A 25 17.88 -11.90 7.85
CA ARG A 25 18.23 -13.29 7.51
C ARG A 25 19.63 -13.65 8.01
N ARG A 26 20.63 -12.80 7.79
CA ARG A 26 21.98 -13.02 8.34
C ARG A 26 21.99 -13.09 9.86
N ASN A 27 21.26 -12.20 10.52
CA ASN A 27 21.16 -12.19 11.98
C ASN A 27 20.40 -13.43 12.52
N ALA A 28 19.40 -13.91 11.80
CA ALA A 28 18.69 -15.14 12.11
C ALA A 28 19.63 -16.37 12.04
N ALA A 29 20.36 -16.49 10.93
CA ALA A 29 21.34 -17.57 10.73
C ALA A 29 22.41 -17.56 11.83
N PHE A 30 22.95 -16.37 12.17
CA PHE A 30 23.93 -16.27 13.27
C PHE A 30 23.34 -16.68 14.63
N ALA A 31 22.10 -16.28 14.93
CA ALA A 31 21.44 -16.67 16.18
C ALA A 31 21.14 -18.18 16.22
N ALA A 32 20.68 -18.76 15.10
CA ALA A 32 20.45 -20.20 14.99
C ALA A 32 21.74 -21.02 15.16
N GLN A 33 22.81 -20.59 14.48
CA GLN A 33 24.12 -21.21 14.62
C GLN A 33 24.59 -21.19 16.09
N LYS A 34 24.50 -20.00 16.73
CA LYS A 34 24.87 -19.84 18.14
C LYS A 34 24.05 -20.73 19.07
N ALA A 35 22.75 -20.87 18.84
CA ALA A 35 21.89 -21.76 19.61
C ALA A 35 22.32 -23.24 19.43
N GLY A 36 22.65 -23.63 18.18
CA GLY A 36 23.19 -24.97 17.87
C GLY A 36 24.52 -25.24 18.56
N GLU A 37 25.47 -24.30 18.51
CA GLU A 37 26.75 -24.39 19.21
C GLU A 37 26.57 -24.57 20.73
N MET A 38 25.68 -23.78 21.34
CA MET A 38 25.32 -23.87 22.73
C MET A 38 24.69 -25.25 23.07
N ALA A 39 23.79 -25.73 22.20
CA ALA A 39 23.13 -27.02 22.38
C ALA A 39 24.13 -28.20 22.28
N ALA A 40 25.12 -28.10 21.38
CA ALA A 40 26.14 -29.14 21.18
C ALA A 40 27.03 -29.38 22.40
N VAL A 41 27.08 -28.44 23.34
CA VAL A 41 27.80 -28.62 24.62
C VAL A 41 27.11 -29.65 25.52
N ILE A 42 25.80 -29.87 25.34
CA ILE A 42 25.02 -30.84 26.11
C ILE A 42 25.03 -32.18 25.35
N PRO A 43 25.54 -33.29 25.94
CA PRO A 43 25.47 -34.58 25.29
C PRO A 43 24.04 -34.94 24.90
N ALA A 44 23.86 -35.55 23.73
CA ALA A 44 22.56 -35.98 23.26
C ALA A 44 21.87 -36.91 24.26
N GLY A 45 20.62 -36.63 24.61
CA GLY A 45 19.83 -37.40 25.54
C GLY A 45 20.16 -37.19 27.03
N GLN A 46 21.08 -36.29 27.38
CA GLN A 46 21.40 -36.00 28.78
C GLN A 46 20.22 -35.33 29.50
N PRO A 47 19.63 -35.99 30.54
CA PRO A 47 18.57 -35.41 31.33
C PRO A 47 19.11 -34.36 32.31
N ILE A 48 18.23 -33.50 32.82
CA ILE A 48 18.53 -32.62 33.94
C ILE A 48 18.59 -33.45 35.22
N HIS A 49 19.69 -33.35 35.96
CA HIS A 49 19.81 -34.04 37.27
C HIS A 49 19.04 -33.30 38.36
N VAL A 50 17.80 -33.71 38.58
CA VAL A 50 16.89 -33.11 39.57
C VAL A 50 17.44 -33.30 40.99
N GLY A 51 17.46 -32.23 41.80
CA GLY A 51 18.01 -32.24 43.17
C GLY A 51 19.53 -32.08 43.25
N HIS A 52 20.25 -32.11 42.11
CA HIS A 52 21.69 -31.89 42.08
C HIS A 52 22.03 -30.39 42.14
N TYR A 53 23.19 -30.06 42.72
CA TYR A 53 23.61 -28.66 42.87
C TYR A 53 23.66 -27.89 41.50
N SER A 54 23.94 -28.60 40.42
CA SER A 54 24.00 -28.01 39.06
C SER A 54 22.65 -27.81 38.40
N GLU A 55 21.55 -28.31 38.96
CA GLU A 55 20.23 -28.24 38.31
C GLU A 55 19.84 -26.82 37.87
N LYS A 56 20.02 -25.86 38.76
CA LYS A 56 19.64 -24.46 38.46
C LYS A 56 20.47 -23.85 37.30
N SER A 57 21.74 -24.18 37.22
CA SER A 57 22.62 -23.70 36.15
C SER A 57 22.31 -24.38 34.82
N ASP A 58 22.03 -25.69 34.81
CA ASP A 58 21.66 -26.44 33.61
C ASP A 58 20.30 -25.94 33.04
N ARG A 59 19.29 -25.77 33.90
CA ARG A 59 17.99 -25.19 33.46
C ARG A 59 18.15 -23.82 32.83
N ARG A 60 18.90 -22.89 33.44
CA ARG A 60 19.19 -21.56 32.87
C ARG A 60 19.96 -21.63 31.58
N TYR A 61 20.87 -22.60 31.43
CA TYR A 61 21.62 -22.76 30.19
C TYR A 61 20.72 -23.25 29.05
N ARG A 62 19.87 -24.24 29.29
CA ARG A 62 18.88 -24.73 28.31
C ARG A 62 17.86 -23.65 27.96
N GLU A 63 17.41 -22.85 28.92
CA GLU A 63 16.54 -21.73 28.70
C GLU A 63 17.18 -20.68 27.76
N ARG A 64 18.48 -20.38 27.97
CA ARG A 64 19.21 -19.46 27.06
C ARG A 64 19.32 -20.01 25.64
N ILE A 65 19.48 -21.32 25.46
CA ILE A 65 19.45 -21.97 24.15
C ILE A 65 18.09 -21.73 23.50
N GLY A 66 16.99 -21.98 24.20
CA GLY A 66 15.63 -21.73 23.75
C GLY A 66 15.43 -20.29 23.36
N GLN A 67 15.75 -19.32 24.24
CA GLN A 67 15.63 -17.88 23.96
C GLN A 67 16.45 -17.43 22.74
N THR A 68 17.63 -18.04 22.51
CA THR A 68 18.48 -17.73 21.35
C THR A 68 17.86 -18.29 20.07
N MET A 69 17.26 -19.46 20.10
CA MET A 69 16.52 -20.04 18.98
C MET A 69 15.24 -19.23 18.68
N ASP A 70 14.48 -18.84 19.69
CA ASP A 70 13.30 -17.99 19.52
C ASP A 70 13.66 -16.63 18.88
N LYS A 71 14.84 -16.11 19.23
CA LYS A 71 15.37 -14.91 18.57
C LYS A 71 15.67 -15.17 17.09
N ALA A 72 16.22 -16.32 16.75
CA ALA A 72 16.50 -16.70 15.37
C ALA A 72 15.19 -16.76 14.56
N ILE A 73 14.17 -17.42 15.08
CA ILE A 73 12.85 -17.54 14.44
C ILE A 73 12.24 -16.16 14.23
N ARG A 74 12.18 -15.31 15.26
CA ARG A 74 11.63 -13.95 15.13
C ARG A 74 12.38 -13.08 14.12
N LEU A 75 13.68 -13.29 13.95
CA LEU A 75 14.47 -12.58 12.95
C LEU A 75 14.23 -13.12 11.54
N ASP A 76 13.95 -14.40 11.40
CA ASP A 76 13.59 -15.02 10.13
C ASP A 76 12.20 -14.56 9.67
N ASP A 77 11.19 -14.59 10.54
CA ASP A 77 9.87 -14.00 10.29
C ASP A 77 9.96 -12.53 9.86
N LYS A 78 10.86 -11.77 10.50
CA LYS A 78 11.12 -10.38 10.15
C LYS A 78 11.78 -10.24 8.78
N ALA A 79 12.60 -11.18 8.36
CA ALA A 79 13.20 -11.21 7.04
C ALA A 79 12.13 -11.44 5.97
N ASP A 80 11.25 -12.41 6.20
CA ASP A 80 10.13 -12.71 5.30
C ASP A 80 9.17 -11.52 5.18
N TYR A 81 8.80 -10.89 6.30
CA TYR A 81 8.00 -9.67 6.29
C TYR A 81 8.59 -8.57 5.40
N TYR A 82 9.91 -8.33 5.48
CA TYR A 82 10.54 -7.31 4.63
C TYR A 82 10.68 -7.76 3.18
N ALA A 83 10.85 -9.05 2.90
CA ALA A 83 10.85 -9.59 1.55
C ALA A 83 9.48 -9.37 0.87
N GLU A 84 8.38 -9.73 1.53
CA GLU A 84 7.02 -9.45 1.05
C GLU A 84 6.77 -7.95 0.85
N LYS A 85 7.25 -7.12 1.77
CA LYS A 85 7.16 -5.65 1.62
C LYS A 85 7.91 -5.15 0.40
N ALA A 86 9.08 -5.71 0.08
CA ALA A 86 9.82 -5.36 -1.12
C ALA A 86 9.07 -5.73 -2.40
N GLU A 87 8.45 -6.90 -2.43
CA GLU A 87 7.65 -7.36 -3.57
C GLU A 87 6.38 -6.53 -3.80
N THR A 88 5.79 -6.01 -2.73
CA THR A 88 4.54 -5.25 -2.80
C THR A 88 4.75 -3.77 -3.12
N VAL A 89 6.00 -3.27 -3.12
CA VAL A 89 6.28 -1.89 -3.52
C VAL A 89 5.86 -1.67 -4.98
N GLY A 90 5.02 -0.68 -5.21
CA GLY A 90 4.50 -0.35 -6.54
C GLY A 90 3.32 -1.20 -7.03
N ARG A 91 2.95 -2.29 -6.33
CA ARG A 91 1.78 -3.12 -6.69
C ARG A 91 0.43 -2.54 -6.22
N GLY A 92 0.44 -1.37 -5.62
CA GLY A 92 -0.77 -0.69 -5.16
C GLY A 92 -1.63 -0.11 -6.28
N GLY A 93 -2.64 0.67 -5.88
CA GLY A 93 -3.42 1.45 -6.84
C GLY A 93 -2.57 2.55 -7.51
N ILE A 94 -3.02 3.06 -8.66
CA ILE A 94 -2.36 4.14 -9.37
C ILE A 94 -2.29 5.38 -8.45
N SER A 95 -1.09 5.85 -8.14
CA SER A 95 -0.91 7.04 -7.31
C SER A 95 -1.16 8.30 -8.13
N SER A 96 -1.79 9.32 -7.53
CA SER A 96 -1.90 10.64 -8.17
C SER A 96 -0.56 11.40 -8.24
N ASP A 97 0.48 10.88 -7.56
CA ASP A 97 1.83 11.43 -7.61
C ASP A 97 2.69 10.76 -8.71
N ALA A 98 2.17 9.70 -9.36
CA ALA A 98 2.86 9.09 -10.49
C ALA A 98 2.82 10.06 -11.69
N PRO A 99 3.95 10.26 -12.39
CA PRO A 99 4.00 11.18 -13.54
C PRO A 99 3.02 10.80 -14.65
N ASP A 100 2.82 9.51 -14.85
CA ASP A 100 1.96 8.88 -15.84
C ASP A 100 0.58 8.46 -15.31
N ALA A 101 0.18 8.99 -14.14
CA ALA A 101 -1.08 8.61 -13.48
C ALA A 101 -2.31 8.72 -14.39
N ILE A 102 -2.39 9.77 -15.22
CA ILE A 102 -3.51 9.97 -16.13
C ILE A 102 -3.51 8.87 -17.20
N VAL A 103 -2.37 8.63 -17.85
CA VAL A 103 -2.24 7.58 -18.89
C VAL A 103 -2.61 6.21 -18.36
N LEU A 104 -2.13 5.85 -17.15
CA LEU A 104 -2.46 4.58 -16.51
C LEU A 104 -3.94 4.47 -16.14
N LEU A 105 -4.56 5.58 -15.72
CA LEU A 105 -5.99 5.61 -15.42
C LEU A 105 -6.85 5.51 -16.69
N GLU A 106 -6.46 6.15 -17.78
CA GLU A 106 -7.12 6.06 -19.10
C GLU A 106 -7.05 4.65 -19.66
N HIS A 107 -5.88 4.00 -19.59
CA HIS A 107 -5.75 2.59 -19.97
C HIS A 107 -6.69 1.70 -19.15
N LYS A 108 -6.70 1.86 -17.84
CA LYS A 108 -7.61 1.11 -16.96
C LYS A 108 -9.09 1.43 -17.23
N LEU A 109 -9.42 2.65 -17.59
CA LEU A 109 -10.77 3.05 -17.98
C LEU A 109 -11.20 2.31 -19.25
N THR A 110 -10.36 2.31 -20.28
CA THR A 110 -10.59 1.59 -21.54
C THR A 110 -10.83 0.09 -21.32
N GLU A 111 -10.01 -0.55 -20.48
CA GLU A 111 -10.21 -1.95 -20.10
C GLU A 111 -11.55 -2.19 -19.41
N ARG A 112 -11.97 -1.28 -18.51
CA ARG A 112 -13.24 -1.38 -17.79
C ARG A 112 -14.44 -1.13 -18.70
N GLU A 113 -14.34 -0.22 -19.65
CA GLU A 113 -15.37 0.04 -20.65
C GLU A 113 -15.51 -1.13 -21.63
N ALA A 114 -14.41 -1.69 -22.12
CA ALA A 114 -14.41 -2.89 -22.95
C ALA A 114 -15.03 -4.08 -22.20
N LYS A 115 -14.68 -4.27 -20.92
CA LYS A 115 -15.31 -5.31 -20.07
C LYS A 115 -16.82 -5.08 -19.92
N GLN A 116 -17.26 -3.83 -19.75
CA GLN A 116 -18.69 -3.49 -19.63
C GLN A 116 -19.44 -3.83 -20.92
N ALA A 117 -18.87 -3.47 -22.06
CA ALA A 117 -19.44 -3.77 -23.37
C ALA A 117 -19.54 -5.30 -23.56
N ARG A 118 -18.47 -6.04 -23.30
CA ARG A 118 -18.42 -7.49 -23.44
C ARG A 118 -19.42 -8.21 -22.54
N MET A 119 -19.57 -7.78 -21.28
CA MET A 119 -20.59 -8.34 -20.38
C MET A 119 -22.02 -8.16 -20.90
N LYS A 120 -22.31 -6.98 -21.49
CA LYS A 120 -23.63 -6.73 -22.11
C LYS A 120 -23.85 -7.58 -23.35
N GLU A 121 -22.87 -7.65 -24.25
CA GLU A 121 -22.93 -8.48 -25.47
C GLU A 121 -23.17 -9.95 -25.15
N ILE A 122 -22.45 -10.50 -24.15
CA ILE A 122 -22.64 -11.88 -23.72
C ILE A 122 -24.04 -12.10 -23.14
N ASN A 123 -24.52 -11.19 -22.29
CA ASN A 123 -25.90 -11.29 -21.76
C ASN A 123 -26.95 -11.22 -22.88
N ASP A 124 -26.75 -10.36 -23.88
CA ASP A 124 -27.65 -10.21 -25.00
C ASP A 124 -27.64 -11.46 -25.90
N ALA A 125 -26.45 -12.02 -26.16
CA ALA A 125 -26.31 -13.26 -26.91
C ALA A 125 -26.87 -14.47 -26.15
N PHE A 126 -26.65 -14.53 -24.83
CA PHE A 126 -27.17 -15.60 -23.98
C PHE A 126 -28.72 -15.70 -24.06
N ARG A 127 -29.41 -14.54 -24.09
CA ARG A 127 -30.86 -14.48 -24.26
C ARG A 127 -31.33 -14.96 -25.63
N LYS A 128 -30.45 -14.86 -26.66
CA LYS A 128 -30.74 -15.31 -28.04
C LYS A 128 -30.39 -16.78 -28.29
N GLY A 129 -29.65 -17.42 -27.37
CA GLY A 129 -29.25 -18.82 -27.44
C GLY A 129 -27.81 -19.06 -27.89
N ASP A 130 -27.41 -20.35 -27.92
CA ASP A 130 -25.99 -20.74 -28.12
C ASP A 130 -25.41 -20.31 -29.47
N ALA A 131 -26.24 -20.32 -30.54
CA ALA A 131 -25.80 -19.86 -31.85
C ALA A 131 -25.28 -18.39 -31.82
N ALA A 132 -25.90 -17.52 -31.00
CA ALA A 132 -25.48 -16.15 -30.86
C ALA A 132 -24.18 -16.02 -30.03
N LEU A 133 -23.98 -16.88 -29.05
CA LEU A 133 -22.75 -16.94 -28.27
C LEU A 133 -21.57 -17.45 -29.12
N LEU A 134 -21.80 -18.47 -29.94
CA LEU A 134 -20.81 -18.96 -30.90
C LEU A 134 -20.45 -17.87 -31.92
N ALA A 135 -21.42 -17.10 -32.40
CA ALA A 135 -21.16 -15.95 -33.30
C ALA A 135 -20.35 -14.85 -32.64
N LEU A 136 -20.34 -14.72 -31.31
CA LEU A 136 -19.45 -13.82 -30.57
C LEU A 136 -18.02 -14.36 -30.39
N GLY A 137 -17.72 -15.52 -31.00
CA GLY A 137 -16.41 -16.18 -30.95
C GLY A 137 -16.18 -17.02 -29.68
N MET A 138 -17.22 -17.34 -28.92
CA MET A 138 -17.11 -18.29 -27.81
C MET A 138 -17.12 -19.73 -28.33
N THR A 139 -16.35 -20.59 -27.72
CA THR A 139 -16.38 -22.04 -27.99
C THR A 139 -17.49 -22.70 -27.21
N GLN A 140 -17.98 -23.89 -27.69
CA GLN A 140 -19.00 -24.65 -26.98
C GLN A 140 -18.56 -24.98 -25.54
N ALA A 141 -17.29 -25.36 -25.36
CA ALA A 141 -16.74 -25.66 -24.01
C ALA A 141 -16.78 -24.44 -23.06
N GLU A 142 -16.58 -23.24 -23.57
CA GLU A 142 -16.70 -22.01 -22.76
C GLU A 142 -18.16 -21.71 -22.41
N ILE A 143 -19.11 -21.97 -23.32
CA ILE A 143 -20.55 -21.82 -23.11
C ILE A 143 -21.00 -22.79 -22.03
N ASP A 144 -20.64 -24.08 -22.15
CA ASP A 144 -20.99 -25.11 -21.19
C ASP A 144 -20.43 -24.79 -19.80
N LYS A 145 -19.17 -24.44 -19.72
CA LYS A 145 -18.52 -24.03 -18.48
C LYS A 145 -19.15 -22.77 -17.86
N MET A 146 -19.57 -21.82 -18.71
CA MET A 146 -20.25 -20.60 -18.23
C MET A 146 -21.60 -20.96 -17.62
N ARG A 147 -22.36 -21.88 -18.24
CA ARG A 147 -23.65 -22.37 -17.71
C ARG A 147 -23.50 -23.17 -16.43
N GLU A 148 -22.50 -24.04 -16.36
CA GLU A 148 -22.20 -24.83 -15.16
C GLU A 148 -21.84 -23.94 -13.96
N ASN A 149 -21.05 -22.89 -14.18
CA ASN A 149 -20.65 -21.97 -13.13
C ASN A 149 -21.69 -20.87 -12.80
N MET A 150 -22.76 -20.77 -13.59
CA MET A 150 -23.82 -19.77 -13.39
C MET A 150 -24.84 -20.27 -12.37
N PRO A 151 -25.01 -19.61 -11.22
CA PRO A 151 -26.10 -19.93 -10.31
C PRO A 151 -27.45 -19.80 -11.00
N SER A 152 -28.32 -20.80 -10.82
CA SER A 152 -29.63 -20.89 -11.49
C SER A 152 -30.54 -19.68 -11.27
N TYR A 153 -30.37 -19.00 -10.15
CA TYR A 153 -31.14 -17.80 -9.77
C TYR A 153 -30.71 -16.51 -10.45
N PHE A 154 -29.58 -16.47 -11.20
CA PHE A 154 -29.15 -15.26 -11.89
C PHE A 154 -29.83 -14.98 -13.20
N GLY A 155 -30.34 -15.99 -13.90
CA GLY A 155 -31.01 -15.87 -15.19
C GLY A 155 -30.13 -15.35 -16.34
N GLN A 156 -28.93 -14.91 -16.09
CA GLN A 156 -27.93 -14.44 -17.09
C GLN A 156 -26.51 -14.52 -16.56
N PRO A 157 -25.47 -14.65 -17.44
CA PRO A 157 -24.09 -14.84 -17.04
C PRO A 157 -23.52 -13.69 -16.19
N PHE A 158 -23.86 -12.47 -16.53
CA PHE A 158 -23.45 -11.28 -15.77
C PHE A 158 -24.67 -10.61 -15.14
N PRO A 159 -24.95 -10.86 -13.87
CA PRO A 159 -26.10 -10.28 -13.18
C PRO A 159 -25.97 -8.75 -13.05
N SER A 160 -27.09 -8.09 -12.77
CA SER A 160 -27.20 -6.62 -12.73
C SER A 160 -26.19 -5.96 -11.81
N PHE A 161 -25.88 -6.59 -10.66
CA PHE A 161 -24.88 -6.06 -9.71
C PHE A 161 -23.45 -6.05 -10.30
N SER A 162 -23.09 -7.04 -11.14
CA SER A 162 -21.78 -7.07 -11.81
C SER A 162 -21.63 -5.90 -12.78
N LEU A 163 -22.68 -5.62 -13.55
CA LEU A 163 -22.74 -4.47 -14.46
C LEU A 163 -22.73 -3.15 -13.69
N SER A 164 -23.50 -3.06 -12.61
CA SER A 164 -23.58 -1.85 -11.77
C SER A 164 -22.25 -1.55 -11.08
N ASN A 165 -21.58 -2.56 -10.53
CA ASN A 165 -20.28 -2.41 -9.86
C ASN A 165 -19.20 -1.96 -10.85
N ASN A 166 -19.15 -2.58 -12.04
CA ASN A 166 -18.20 -2.14 -13.06
C ASN A 166 -18.52 -0.73 -13.57
N GLY A 167 -19.80 -0.39 -13.75
CA GLY A 167 -20.26 0.95 -14.10
C GLY A 167 -19.90 2.01 -13.04
N ALA A 168 -19.99 1.66 -11.76
CA ALA A 168 -19.56 2.54 -10.67
C ALA A 168 -18.03 2.78 -10.71
N GLU A 169 -17.25 1.73 -11.00
CA GLU A 169 -15.80 1.87 -11.15
C GLU A 169 -15.43 2.75 -12.37
N ILE A 170 -16.12 2.60 -13.50
CA ILE A 170 -15.95 3.47 -14.67
C ILE A 170 -16.21 4.94 -14.30
N ARG A 171 -17.31 5.24 -13.61
CA ARG A 171 -17.62 6.61 -13.17
C ARG A 171 -16.55 7.14 -12.21
N ARG A 172 -16.07 6.31 -11.29
CA ARG A 172 -15.00 6.67 -10.37
C ARG A 172 -13.69 7.00 -11.09
N LEU A 173 -13.31 6.21 -12.10
CA LEU A 173 -12.12 6.45 -12.91
C LEU A 173 -12.24 7.76 -13.70
N LYS A 174 -13.38 8.00 -14.37
CA LYS A 174 -13.65 9.25 -15.11
C LYS A 174 -13.51 10.49 -14.22
N LYS A 175 -14.19 10.48 -13.06
CA LYS A 175 -14.10 11.58 -12.09
C LYS A 175 -12.67 11.81 -11.60
N ARG A 176 -11.89 10.72 -11.41
CA ARG A 176 -10.52 10.83 -10.95
C ARG A 176 -9.60 11.40 -12.04
N ILE A 177 -9.75 11.00 -13.30
CA ILE A 177 -9.02 11.56 -14.45
C ILE A 177 -9.33 13.06 -14.58
N GLU A 178 -10.60 13.44 -14.53
CA GLU A 178 -11.04 14.83 -14.56
C GLU A 178 -10.41 15.66 -13.44
N SER A 179 -10.44 15.15 -12.20
CA SER A 179 -9.83 15.81 -11.05
C SER A 179 -8.31 15.99 -11.22
N LEU A 180 -7.61 15.00 -11.77
CA LEU A 180 -6.16 15.10 -12.01
C LEU A 180 -5.86 16.10 -13.14
N ASN A 181 -6.66 16.13 -14.21
CA ASN A 181 -6.53 17.09 -15.30
C ASN A 181 -6.78 18.53 -14.82
N THR A 182 -7.77 18.72 -13.94
CA THR A 182 -8.03 20.02 -13.32
C THR A 182 -6.85 20.44 -12.45
N SER A 183 -6.41 19.55 -11.55
CA SER A 183 -5.27 19.83 -10.66
C SER A 183 -3.94 20.04 -11.38
N ALA A 184 -3.78 19.51 -12.59
CA ALA A 184 -2.59 19.75 -13.42
C ALA A 184 -2.54 21.16 -14.01
N ARG A 185 -3.67 21.85 -14.07
CA ARG A 185 -3.78 23.23 -14.55
C ARG A 185 -3.70 24.27 -13.43
N ASP A 186 -3.74 23.82 -12.17
CA ASP A 186 -3.66 24.71 -11.02
C ASP A 186 -2.27 25.36 -10.94
N GLU A 187 -2.24 26.62 -10.55
CA GLU A 187 -1.00 27.33 -10.23
C GLU A 187 -0.67 27.19 -8.75
N THR A 188 0.62 27.25 -8.43
CA THR A 188 1.08 27.28 -7.04
C THR A 188 0.73 28.62 -6.41
N THR A 189 -0.08 28.59 -5.36
CA THR A 189 -0.50 29.79 -4.64
C THR A 189 0.17 29.87 -3.26
N ARG A 190 0.30 31.10 -2.74
CA ARG A 190 0.89 31.39 -1.45
C ARG A 190 -0.05 32.29 -0.64
N THR A 191 -0.33 31.91 0.58
CA THR A 191 -1.15 32.69 1.53
C THR A 191 -0.35 32.93 2.79
N ALA A 192 0.00 34.19 3.08
CA ALA A 192 0.70 34.56 4.30
C ALA A 192 -0.24 34.50 5.51
N PHE A 193 0.32 34.17 6.67
CA PHE A 193 -0.33 34.24 7.98
C PHE A 193 0.69 34.76 9.00
N ASP A 194 0.21 35.14 10.19
CA ASP A 194 1.11 35.59 11.24
C ASP A 194 2.01 34.43 11.71
N GLY A 195 3.32 34.53 11.42
CA GLY A 195 4.35 33.53 11.72
C GLY A 195 4.63 32.52 10.61
N GLY A 196 4.22 32.81 9.33
CA GLY A 196 4.61 31.95 8.21
C GLY A 196 3.81 32.10 6.94
N VAL A 197 3.87 31.06 6.08
CA VAL A 197 3.17 31.02 4.79
C VAL A 197 2.60 29.60 4.52
N ILE A 198 1.38 29.56 4.03
CA ILE A 198 0.78 28.37 3.45
C ILE A 198 1.05 28.40 1.95
N VAL A 199 1.66 27.34 1.41
CA VAL A 199 1.94 27.17 -0.02
C VAL A 199 1.11 26.01 -0.56
N ASP A 200 0.17 26.29 -1.44
CA ASP A 200 -0.54 25.27 -2.22
C ASP A 200 0.29 24.93 -3.46
N ASN A 201 1.24 24.01 -3.29
CA ASN A 201 2.22 23.65 -4.31
C ASN A 201 1.60 22.66 -5.30
N ALA A 202 1.23 23.16 -6.48
CA ALA A 202 0.62 22.37 -7.54
C ALA A 202 1.60 21.39 -8.18
N GLU A 203 2.87 21.77 -8.33
CA GLU A 203 3.90 20.94 -8.96
C GLU A 203 4.20 19.68 -8.13
N GLU A 204 4.32 19.84 -6.81
CA GLU A 204 4.56 18.74 -5.90
C GLU A 204 3.28 18.01 -5.46
N ASN A 205 2.11 18.55 -5.80
CA ASN A 205 0.81 18.08 -5.32
C ASN A 205 0.76 18.04 -3.78
N ARG A 206 1.26 19.10 -3.13
CA ARG A 206 1.33 19.23 -1.67
C ARG A 206 0.82 20.58 -1.20
N LEU A 207 0.07 20.54 -0.11
CA LEU A 207 -0.16 21.72 0.72
C LEU A 207 0.95 21.76 1.77
N GLN A 208 1.68 22.85 1.82
CA GLN A 208 2.87 23.06 2.66
C GLN A 208 2.62 24.24 3.59
N ILE A 209 2.98 24.08 4.86
CA ILE A 209 2.94 25.16 5.85
C ILE A 209 4.40 25.39 6.29
N ILE A 210 4.92 26.57 5.99
CA ILE A 210 6.26 26.99 6.31
C ILE A 210 6.15 28.03 7.42
N PHE A 211 6.66 27.70 8.60
CA PHE A 211 6.71 28.62 9.73
C PHE A 211 8.05 29.35 9.77
N ASP A 212 8.04 30.61 10.14
CA ASP A 212 9.25 31.44 10.29
C ASP A 212 10.16 30.93 11.43
N SER A 213 9.53 30.33 12.45
CA SER A 213 10.21 29.68 13.55
C SER A 213 9.59 28.34 13.88
N LYS A 214 10.24 27.54 14.71
CA LYS A 214 9.70 26.23 15.12
C LYS A 214 8.40 26.43 15.91
N PRO A 215 7.23 25.94 15.40
CA PRO A 215 5.97 26.07 16.09
C PRO A 215 5.98 25.31 17.42
N ASP A 216 5.17 25.74 18.35
CA ASP A 216 5.04 25.12 19.66
C ASP A 216 4.54 23.68 19.60
N LYS A 217 4.53 22.99 20.74
CA LYS A 217 4.14 21.58 20.78
C LYS A 217 2.67 21.39 20.42
N ALA A 218 1.79 22.30 20.84
CA ALA A 218 0.35 22.19 20.58
C ALA A 218 0.03 22.28 19.10
N VAL A 219 0.63 23.24 18.38
CA VAL A 219 0.49 23.38 16.92
C VAL A 219 1.05 22.16 16.18
N ARG A 220 2.23 21.65 16.61
CA ARG A 220 2.81 20.45 15.98
C ARG A 220 1.95 19.20 16.18
N ASP A 221 1.32 19.04 17.32
CA ASP A 221 0.46 17.91 17.60
C ASP A 221 -0.88 18.07 16.84
N ALA A 222 -1.42 19.28 16.71
CA ALA A 222 -2.58 19.57 15.88
C ALA A 222 -2.30 19.27 14.38
N LEU A 223 -1.14 19.65 13.87
CA LEU A 223 -0.72 19.34 12.50
C LEU A 223 -0.64 17.82 12.26
N LYS A 224 0.00 17.08 13.17
CA LYS A 224 0.07 15.61 13.07
C LYS A 224 -1.31 14.95 13.13
N GLY A 225 -2.15 15.40 14.05
CA GLY A 225 -3.53 14.91 14.20
C GLY A 225 -4.39 15.11 12.96
N ARG A 226 -4.05 16.11 12.12
CA ARG A 226 -4.71 16.39 10.84
C ARG A 226 -3.92 15.88 9.62
N GLY A 227 -2.97 14.97 9.82
CA GLY A 227 -2.24 14.26 8.76
C GLY A 227 -1.16 15.07 8.06
N PHE A 228 -0.69 16.18 8.65
CA PHE A 228 0.50 16.86 8.17
C PHE A 228 1.76 16.18 8.71
N HIS A 229 2.78 16.06 7.86
CA HIS A 229 4.07 15.48 8.18
C HIS A 229 5.18 16.49 7.94
N TRP A 230 6.16 16.51 8.81
CA TRP A 230 7.35 17.35 8.64
C TRP A 230 8.23 16.83 7.49
N SER A 231 8.58 17.70 6.57
CA SER A 231 9.54 17.46 5.49
C SER A 231 10.82 18.23 5.76
N PRO A 232 11.93 17.56 6.15
CA PRO A 232 13.21 18.23 6.35
C PRO A 232 13.75 18.92 5.09
N ASN A 233 13.53 18.30 3.92
CA ASN A 233 14.01 18.83 2.64
C ASN A 233 13.32 20.15 2.27
N ASN A 234 12.02 20.24 2.49
CA ASN A 234 11.22 21.42 2.16
C ASN A 234 11.11 22.39 3.35
N ARG A 235 11.64 22.00 4.53
CA ARG A 235 11.48 22.73 5.80
C ARG A 235 10.04 23.16 6.05
N ALA A 236 9.09 22.28 5.73
CA ALA A 236 7.65 22.53 5.76
C ALA A 236 6.88 21.38 6.38
N TRP A 237 5.79 21.69 7.03
CA TRP A 237 4.74 20.72 7.34
C TRP A 237 3.89 20.52 6.10
N GLN A 238 3.78 19.30 5.60
CA GLN A 238 3.12 19.04 4.32
C GLN A 238 2.12 17.89 4.39
N ARG A 239 1.08 18.04 3.58
CA ARG A 239 0.05 17.03 3.36
C ARG A 239 -0.30 17.03 1.87
N LYS A 240 -0.87 15.94 1.35
CA LYS A 240 -1.39 15.91 -0.02
C LYS A 240 -2.47 16.97 -0.21
N ARG A 241 -2.47 17.65 -1.37
CA ARG A 241 -3.46 18.67 -1.73
C ARG A 241 -4.87 18.09 -1.65
N SER A 242 -5.77 18.78 -1.00
CA SER A 242 -7.20 18.53 -0.96
C SER A 242 -7.90 19.72 -0.31
N HIS A 243 -9.19 19.89 -0.56
CA HIS A 243 -9.99 20.91 0.11
C HIS A 243 -9.91 20.80 1.64
N ASP A 244 -9.97 19.57 2.19
CA ASP A 244 -9.82 19.32 3.63
C ASP A 244 -8.43 19.70 4.15
N ALA A 245 -7.36 19.47 3.37
CA ALA A 245 -6.02 19.91 3.76
C ALA A 245 -5.93 21.43 3.85
N THR A 246 -6.49 22.15 2.85
CA THR A 246 -6.53 23.62 2.83
C THR A 246 -7.33 24.18 4.00
N TYR A 247 -8.51 23.64 4.26
CA TYR A 247 -9.32 24.01 5.41
C TYR A 247 -8.58 23.80 6.74
N CYS A 248 -7.98 22.62 6.94
CA CYS A 248 -7.21 22.32 8.15
C CYS A 248 -6.00 23.24 8.31
N ALA A 249 -5.29 23.58 7.23
CA ALA A 249 -4.16 24.50 7.28
C ALA A 249 -4.61 25.91 7.70
N ARG A 250 -5.66 26.41 7.07
CA ARG A 250 -6.23 27.74 7.40
C ARG A 250 -6.67 27.81 8.86
N LEU A 251 -7.37 26.77 9.37
CA LEU A 251 -7.80 26.69 10.75
C LEU A 251 -6.62 26.73 11.74
N ILE A 252 -5.54 25.93 11.47
CA ILE A 252 -4.38 25.86 12.37
C ILE A 252 -3.59 27.18 12.33
N CYS A 253 -3.53 27.85 11.17
CA CYS A 253 -2.81 29.11 10.98
C CYS A 253 -3.67 30.36 11.32
N GLY A 254 -4.86 30.21 11.86
CA GLY A 254 -5.73 31.34 12.24
C GLY A 254 -6.33 32.11 11.08
N LEU A 255 -6.41 31.51 9.88
CA LEU A 255 -7.00 32.09 8.66
C LEU A 255 -8.41 31.55 8.36
N ALA A 256 -9.03 30.82 9.27
CA ALA A 256 -10.40 30.36 9.07
C ALA A 256 -11.36 31.54 9.24
N ASP A 257 -12.21 31.76 8.23
CA ASP A 257 -13.37 32.64 8.32
C ASP A 257 -14.48 31.94 9.09
#